data_bfd1619da5c719a0146c14559bda448a
#
_entry.id   bfd1619da5c719a0146c14559bda448a
#
_cell.length_a   1.000
_cell.length_b   1.000
_cell.length_c   1.000
_cell.angle_alpha   90.00
_cell.angle_beta   90.00
_cell.angle_gamma   90.00
#
_symmetry.space_group_name_H-M   'P 1'
#
loop_
_entity.id
_entity.type
_entity.pdbx_description
1 polymer ?
#
loop_
_entity_poly.entity_id
_entity_poly.type
_entity_poly.pdbx_seq_one_letter_code
_entity_poly.pdbx_strand_id
1 'polypeptide(L)'
;MEGILKVDPQKLISTADEFNTTGGQVKGLTDQMITIIDSLKSVWEGEASSTYNTKFHQLQDDMDKMYRMIEEHVKDLNEMAQQYITAENTNIDTGSSLAGDVIS
;
A
#
# COMPACT_ATOMS: atom_id res chain seq x y z
N MET A 1 -16.86 -10.34 24.48
CA MET A 1 -16.45 -9.86 24.27
C MET A 1 -16.42 -9.30 23.81
N GLU A 2 -16.49 -9.13 24.05
CA GLU A 2 -16.60 -8.69 23.68
C GLU A 2 -16.04 -7.86 23.08
N GLY A 3 -15.94 -7.48 22.26
CA GLY A 3 -15.61 -6.40 21.43
C GLY A 3 -14.25 -5.76 21.53
N ILE A 4 -13.30 -6.45 22.06
CA ILE A 4 -11.95 -5.91 22.09
C ILE A 4 -11.25 -6.35 20.82
N LEU A 5 -11.08 -5.41 19.90
CA LEU A 5 -10.29 -5.63 18.70
C LEU A 5 -8.82 -5.53 19.09
N LYS A 6 -8.13 -6.67 19.04
CA LYS A 6 -6.70 -6.67 19.25
C LYS A 6 -6.01 -6.44 17.93
N VAL A 7 -5.29 -5.34 17.85
CA VAL A 7 -4.47 -5.00 16.68
C VAL A 7 -3.01 -5.24 17.05
N ASP A 8 -2.30 -5.95 16.18
CA ASP A 8 -0.86 -6.11 16.30
C ASP A 8 -0.19 -5.07 15.39
N PRO A 9 0.33 -3.97 15.96
CA PRO A 9 0.89 -2.90 15.13
C PRO A 9 2.07 -3.34 14.29
N GLN A 10 2.92 -4.24 14.80
CA GLN A 10 4.08 -4.70 14.07
C GLN A 10 3.67 -5.56 12.86
N LYS A 11 2.67 -6.39 13.03
CA LYS A 11 2.12 -7.18 11.93
C LYS A 11 1.45 -6.29 10.90
N LEU A 12 0.78 -5.24 11.33
CA LEU A 12 0.16 -4.26 10.44
C LEU A 12 1.23 -3.56 9.58
N ILE A 13 2.33 -3.14 10.19
CA ILE A 13 3.45 -2.49 9.49
C ILE A 13 4.09 -3.46 8.49
N SER A 14 4.39 -4.69 8.90
CA SER A 14 5.02 -5.66 8.02
C SER A 14 4.12 -6.06 6.85
N THR A 15 2.82 -6.18 7.09
CA THR A 15 1.85 -6.48 6.04
C THR A 15 1.73 -5.30 5.06
N ALA A 16 1.76 -4.06 5.56
CA ALA A 16 1.78 -2.88 4.72
C ALA A 16 3.02 -2.85 3.82
N ASP A 17 4.19 -3.21 4.37
CA ASP A 17 5.44 -3.29 3.61
C ASP A 17 5.36 -4.35 2.51
N GLU A 18 4.80 -5.53 2.82
CA GLU A 18 4.59 -6.59 1.83
C GLU A 18 3.67 -6.12 0.71
N PHE A 19 2.59 -5.44 1.08
CA PHE A 19 1.63 -4.91 0.12
C PHE A 19 2.29 -3.89 -0.80
N ASN A 20 3.09 -3.00 -0.25
CA ASN A 20 3.84 -2.01 -1.01
C ASN A 20 4.84 -2.66 -1.97
N THR A 21 5.58 -3.65 -1.49
CA THR A 21 6.56 -4.38 -2.30
C THR A 21 5.89 -5.09 -3.47
N THR A 22 4.79 -5.78 -3.21
CA THR A 22 4.03 -6.49 -4.24
C THR A 22 3.44 -5.50 -5.25
N GLY A 23 2.91 -4.38 -4.77
CA GLY A 23 2.40 -3.32 -5.64
C GLY A 23 3.47 -2.77 -6.58
N GLY A 24 4.68 -2.56 -6.06
CA GLY A 24 5.83 -2.13 -6.85
C GLY A 24 6.23 -3.14 -7.91
N GLN A 25 6.15 -4.44 -7.59
CA GLN A 25 6.44 -5.53 -8.53
C GLN A 25 5.40 -5.54 -9.66
N VAL A 26 4.12 -5.38 -9.34
CA VAL A 26 3.05 -5.32 -10.35
C VAL A 26 3.26 -4.13 -11.27
N LYS A 27 3.59 -2.97 -10.72
CA LYS A 27 3.89 -1.77 -11.51
C LYS A 27 5.06 -2.01 -12.45
N GLY A 28 6.15 -2.58 -11.93
CA GLY A 28 7.35 -2.90 -12.72
C GLY A 28 7.04 -3.86 -13.88
N LEU A 29 6.24 -4.89 -13.63
CA LEU A 29 5.83 -5.84 -14.67
C LEU A 29 4.96 -5.15 -15.73
N THR A 30 4.06 -4.27 -15.32
CA THR A 30 3.23 -3.50 -16.26
C THR A 30 4.10 -2.62 -17.15
N ASP A 31 5.08 -1.91 -16.57
CA ASP A 31 6.00 -1.07 -17.33
C ASP A 31 6.82 -1.89 -18.32
N GLN A 32 7.27 -3.09 -17.96
CA GLN A 32 7.97 -4.00 -18.86
C GLN A 32 7.05 -4.44 -20.01
N MET A 33 5.81 -4.75 -19.73
CA MET A 33 4.83 -5.11 -20.76
C MET A 33 4.64 -3.98 -21.75
N ILE A 34 4.52 -2.74 -21.28
CA ILE A 34 4.35 -1.58 -22.16
C ILE A 34 5.60 -1.37 -23.03
N THR A 35 6.79 -1.56 -22.47
CA THR A 35 8.05 -1.48 -23.23
C THR A 35 8.08 -2.49 -24.37
N ILE A 36 7.64 -3.73 -24.10
CA ILE A 36 7.59 -4.79 -25.12
C ILE A 36 6.59 -4.39 -26.21
N ILE A 37 5.43 -3.88 -25.84
CA ILE A 37 4.39 -3.46 -26.79
C ILE A 37 4.87 -2.29 -27.64
N ASP A 38 5.56 -1.34 -27.05
CA ASP A 38 6.14 -0.21 -27.79
C ASP A 38 7.18 -0.71 -28.81
N SER A 39 7.94 -1.76 -28.48
CA SER A 39 8.90 -2.35 -29.41
C SER A 39 8.23 -3.04 -30.60
N LEU A 40 6.98 -3.49 -30.45
CA LEU A 40 6.23 -4.11 -31.53
C LEU A 40 5.75 -3.10 -32.58
N LYS A 41 5.71 -1.82 -32.24
CA LYS A 41 5.26 -0.77 -33.19
C LYS A 41 6.06 -0.75 -34.48
N SER A 42 7.36 -1.08 -34.41
CA SER A 42 8.24 -1.04 -35.57
C SER A 42 7.95 -2.16 -36.58
N VAL A 43 7.29 -3.24 -36.11
CA VAL A 43 6.99 -4.42 -36.96
C VAL A 43 5.49 -4.64 -37.14
N TRP A 44 4.68 -3.92 -36.43
CA TRP A 44 3.21 -4.04 -36.46
C TRP A 44 2.59 -2.76 -37.03
N GLU A 45 2.15 -2.83 -38.25
CA GLU A 45 1.58 -1.69 -38.95
C GLU A 45 0.06 -1.78 -38.99
N GLY A 46 -0.57 -0.60 -39.08
CA GLY A 46 -1.99 -0.50 -39.32
C GLY A 46 -2.78 0.03 -38.14
N GLU A 47 -4.06 0.17 -38.37
CA GLU A 47 -5.03 0.76 -37.44
C GLU A 47 -5.19 -0.07 -36.16
N ALA A 48 -5.12 -1.39 -36.29
CA ALA A 48 -5.19 -2.30 -35.15
C ALA A 48 -4.03 -2.08 -34.17
N SER A 49 -2.81 -1.88 -34.70
CA SER A 49 -1.62 -1.57 -33.90
C SER A 49 -1.83 -0.30 -33.07
N SER A 50 -2.34 0.74 -33.67
CA SER A 50 -2.65 2.01 -33.02
C SER A 50 -3.67 1.85 -31.91
N THR A 51 -4.72 1.08 -32.16
CA THR A 51 -5.78 0.82 -31.21
C THR A 51 -5.26 0.05 -30.00
N TYR A 52 -4.50 -1.02 -30.21
CA TYR A 52 -3.93 -1.81 -29.12
C TYR A 52 -2.93 -0.99 -28.31
N ASN A 53 -2.10 -0.22 -28.99
CA ASN A 53 -1.14 0.65 -28.32
C ASN A 53 -1.83 1.63 -27.37
N THR A 54 -2.90 2.26 -27.82
CA THR A 54 -3.68 3.18 -26.99
C THR A 54 -4.25 2.47 -25.76
N LYS A 55 -4.80 1.26 -25.95
CA LYS A 55 -5.37 0.48 -24.84
C LYS A 55 -4.33 0.09 -23.83
N PHE A 56 -3.14 -0.30 -24.27
CA PHE A 56 -2.07 -0.69 -23.36
C PHE A 56 -1.52 0.50 -22.58
N HIS A 57 -1.46 1.68 -23.20
CA HIS A 57 -1.07 2.90 -22.47
C HIS A 57 -2.14 3.32 -21.45
N GLN A 58 -3.42 3.11 -21.76
CA GLN A 58 -4.49 3.31 -20.79
C GLN A 58 -4.35 2.36 -19.60
N LEU A 59 -3.99 1.10 -19.86
CA LEU A 59 -3.72 0.12 -18.81
C LEU A 59 -2.57 0.59 -17.92
N GLN A 60 -1.50 1.13 -18.52
CA GLN A 60 -0.39 1.68 -17.77
C GLN A 60 -0.85 2.81 -16.83
N ASP A 61 -1.67 3.73 -17.35
CA ASP A 61 -2.21 4.82 -16.55
C ASP A 61 -3.06 4.29 -15.39
N ASP A 62 -3.88 3.28 -15.63
CA ASP A 62 -4.71 2.65 -14.61
C ASP A 62 -3.85 1.95 -13.55
N MET A 63 -2.77 1.30 -13.96
CA MET A 63 -1.83 0.65 -13.04
C MET A 63 -1.09 1.69 -12.21
N ASP A 64 -0.69 2.81 -12.79
CA ASP A 64 -0.06 3.91 -12.06
C ASP A 64 -1.01 4.49 -10.99
N LYS A 65 -2.27 4.65 -11.32
CA LYS A 65 -3.30 5.10 -10.37
C LYS A 65 -3.49 4.09 -9.24
N MET A 66 -3.54 2.80 -9.59
CA MET A 66 -3.67 1.73 -8.61
C MET A 66 -2.45 1.72 -7.67
N TYR A 67 -1.25 1.88 -8.22
CA TYR A 67 -0.03 1.90 -7.41
C TYR A 67 -0.03 3.10 -6.44
N ARG A 68 -0.48 4.27 -6.88
CA ARG A 68 -0.61 5.44 -5.99
C ARG A 68 -1.61 5.18 -4.87
N MET A 69 -2.72 4.52 -5.19
CA MET A 69 -3.71 4.14 -4.19
C MET A 69 -3.11 3.17 -3.18
N ILE A 70 -2.30 2.21 -3.64
CA ILE A 70 -1.60 1.28 -2.77
C ILE A 70 -0.64 2.05 -1.85
N GLU A 71 0.13 2.98 -2.37
CA GLU A 71 1.04 3.81 -1.57
C GLU A 71 0.29 4.59 -0.48
N GLU A 72 -0.85 5.18 -0.83
CA GLU A 72 -1.68 5.91 0.13
C GLU A 72 -2.21 5.00 1.22
N HIS A 73 -2.70 3.81 0.86
CA HIS A 73 -3.20 2.84 1.84
C HIS A 73 -2.07 2.34 2.75
N VAL A 74 -0.87 2.10 2.20
CA VAL A 74 0.30 1.72 2.98
C VAL A 74 0.63 2.81 4.00
N LYS A 75 0.62 4.07 3.57
CA LYS A 75 0.85 5.20 4.46
C LYS A 75 -0.20 5.26 5.57
N ASP A 76 -1.47 5.09 5.21
CA ASP A 76 -2.57 5.10 6.18
C ASP A 76 -2.44 3.96 7.19
N LEU A 77 -2.08 2.77 6.73
CA LEU A 77 -1.88 1.61 7.60
C LEU A 77 -0.73 1.84 8.57
N ASN A 78 0.37 2.43 8.11
CA ASN A 78 1.50 2.77 8.96
C ASN A 78 1.13 3.84 9.99
N GLU A 79 0.36 4.85 9.59
CA GLU A 79 -0.12 5.88 10.51
C GLU A 79 -1.05 5.29 11.56
N MET A 80 -1.97 4.41 11.17
CA MET A 80 -2.85 3.71 12.10
C MET A 80 -2.06 2.89 13.11
N ALA A 81 -1.03 2.17 12.64
CA ALA A 81 -0.17 1.38 13.50
C ALA A 81 0.55 2.28 14.52
N GLN A 82 1.08 3.41 14.08
CA GLN A 82 1.77 4.36 14.96
C GLN A 82 0.81 4.98 15.98
N GLN A 83 -0.39 5.34 15.56
CA GLN A 83 -1.41 5.86 16.47
C GLN A 83 -1.79 4.83 17.53
N TYR A 84 -1.89 3.56 17.12
CA TYR A 84 -2.20 2.46 18.02
C TYR A 84 -1.08 2.26 19.06
N ILE A 85 0.17 2.29 18.63
CA ILE A 85 1.34 2.18 19.51
C ILE A 85 1.34 3.34 20.51
N THR A 86 1.10 4.56 20.05
CA THR A 86 1.08 5.75 20.87
C THR A 86 -0.05 5.65 21.91
N ALA A 87 -1.25 5.25 21.49
CA ALA A 87 -2.40 5.10 22.38
C ALA A 87 -2.13 4.05 23.46
N GLU A 88 -1.53 2.92 23.07
CA GLU A 88 -1.18 1.85 24.01
C GLU A 88 -0.16 2.32 25.03
N ASN A 89 0.89 3.02 24.59
CA ASN A 89 1.89 3.59 25.48
C ASN A 89 1.28 4.63 26.43
N THR A 90 0.40 5.46 25.95
CA THR A 90 -0.32 6.46 26.76
C THR A 90 -1.17 5.75 27.82
N ASN A 91 -1.86 4.69 27.46
CA ASN A 91 -2.68 3.91 28.40
C ASN A 91 -1.82 3.27 29.49
N ILE A 92 -0.65 2.76 29.13
CA ILE A 92 0.29 2.19 30.10
C ILE A 92 0.76 3.28 31.08
N ASP A 93 1.17 4.43 30.57
CA ASP A 93 1.64 5.56 31.38
C ASP A 93 0.53 6.06 32.33
N THR A 94 -0.69 6.19 31.82
CA THR A 94 -1.85 6.60 32.63
C THR A 94 -2.11 5.58 33.75
N GLY A 95 -2.08 4.30 33.43
CA GLY A 95 -2.26 3.23 34.40
C GLY A 95 -1.19 3.25 35.47
N SER A 96 0.07 3.47 35.08
CA SER A 96 1.18 3.59 36.02
C SER A 96 1.03 4.79 36.94
N SER A 97 0.63 5.94 36.40
CA SER A 97 0.40 7.15 37.19
C SER A 97 -0.73 6.97 38.19
N LEU A 98 -1.83 6.34 37.79
CA LEU A 98 -2.96 6.06 38.66
C LEU A 98 -2.58 5.11 39.79
N ALA A 99 -1.81 4.08 39.47
CA ALA A 99 -1.33 3.12 40.48
C ALA A 99 -0.40 3.79 41.48
N GLY A 100 0.45 4.71 41.01
CA GLY A 100 1.34 5.48 41.86
C GLY A 100 0.55 6.38 42.84
N ASP A 101 -0.47 7.05 42.32
CA ASP A 101 -1.35 7.91 43.15
C ASP A 101 -2.11 7.13 44.19
N VAL A 102 -2.59 5.94 43.86
CA VAL A 102 -3.35 5.09 44.77
C VAL A 102 -2.45 4.55 45.89
N ILE A 103 -1.21 4.26 45.59
CA ILE A 103 -0.26 3.71 46.56
C ILE A 103 0.32 4.79 47.47
N SER A 104 0.45 6.00 46.98
CA SER A 104 0.98 7.11 47.75
C SER A 104 -0.09 7.69 48.68
#